data_b14bf9198bb3aae9191133d780045466
#
_entry.id   b14bf9198bb3aae9191133d780045466
#
_cell.length_a   1.000
_cell.length_b   1.000
_cell.length_c   1.000
_cell.angle_alpha   90.00
_cell.angle_beta   90.00
_cell.angle_gamma   90.00
#
_symmetry.space_group_name_H-M   'P 1'
#
loop_
_entity.id
_entity.type
_entity.pdbx_description
1 polymer ?
#
loop_
_entity_poly.entity_id
_entity_poly.type
_entity_poly.pdbx_seq_one_letter_code
_entity_poly.pdbx_strand_id
1 'polypeptide(L)'
;MSFNDNIPKLKPYTRSVSIIGVGATPFVRVLDDPAVNGMNEAELFAYAARDAMLDAGVDGSDIEFYIHGQAGPGWSSNFATPNMHVANWIGMKGKGSYHHSEACATGY
;
A
#
# COMPACT_ATOMS: atom_id res chain seq x y z
N MET A 1 -16.54 -31.79 -20.16
CA MET A 1 -15.59 -30.64 -20.23
C MET A 1 -14.81 -30.59 -18.95
N SER A 2 -13.49 -30.55 -19.03
CA SER A 2 -12.63 -30.31 -17.88
C SER A 2 -12.77 -28.86 -17.43
N PHE A 3 -12.72 -28.62 -16.14
CA PHE A 3 -12.73 -27.28 -15.58
C PHE A 3 -11.59 -26.40 -16.18
N ASN A 4 -10.44 -27.01 -16.43
CA ASN A 4 -9.26 -26.33 -16.97
C ASN A 4 -9.39 -25.90 -18.43
N ASP A 5 -10.32 -26.49 -19.18
CA ASP A 5 -10.48 -26.16 -20.62
C ASP A 5 -11.00 -24.75 -20.83
N ASN A 6 -11.61 -24.15 -19.81
CA ASN A 6 -12.16 -22.81 -19.85
C ASN A 6 -11.20 -21.74 -19.28
N ILE A 7 -10.05 -22.15 -18.76
CA ILE A 7 -9.09 -21.22 -18.17
C ILE A 7 -8.04 -20.89 -19.22
N PRO A 8 -7.92 -19.62 -19.62
CA PRO A 8 -6.88 -19.20 -20.57
C PRO A 8 -5.48 -19.53 -20.02
N LYS A 9 -4.62 -20.07 -20.86
CA LYS A 9 -3.22 -20.22 -20.50
C LYS A 9 -2.58 -18.85 -20.34
N LEU A 10 -1.96 -18.62 -19.18
CA LEU A 10 -1.22 -17.40 -18.93
C LEU A 10 0.03 -17.37 -19.82
N LYS A 11 0.22 -16.28 -20.54
CA LYS A 11 1.45 -16.03 -21.27
C LYS A 11 2.54 -15.60 -20.29
N PRO A 12 3.80 -15.99 -20.50
CA PRO A 12 4.90 -15.46 -19.71
C PRO A 12 4.93 -13.92 -19.78
N TYR A 13 5.28 -13.28 -18.67
CA TYR A 13 5.50 -11.83 -18.67
C TYR A 13 6.65 -11.49 -19.59
N THR A 14 6.47 -10.44 -20.40
CA THR A 14 7.50 -9.96 -21.34
C THR A 14 8.50 -9.03 -20.66
N ARG A 15 8.21 -8.56 -19.44
CA ARG A 15 9.09 -7.67 -18.66
C ARG A 15 9.28 -8.22 -17.27
N SER A 16 10.50 -8.11 -16.78
CA SER A 16 10.82 -8.40 -15.38
C SER A 16 10.39 -7.24 -14.50
N VAL A 17 9.88 -7.57 -13.33
CA VAL A 17 9.55 -6.61 -12.27
C VAL A 17 10.34 -6.98 -11.02
N SER A 18 10.95 -5.98 -10.38
CA SER A 18 11.74 -6.18 -9.16
C SER A 18 11.13 -5.44 -8.00
N ILE A 19 11.16 -6.05 -6.81
CA ILE A 19 10.88 -5.36 -5.55
C ILE A 19 12.18 -4.72 -5.10
N ILE A 20 12.24 -3.39 -5.04
CA ILE A 20 13.47 -2.65 -4.73
C ILE A 20 13.57 -2.20 -3.27
N GLY A 21 12.47 -2.22 -2.54
CA GLY A 21 12.45 -1.85 -1.13
C GLY A 21 11.20 -2.34 -0.43
N VAL A 22 11.30 -2.55 0.86
CA VAL A 22 10.20 -2.98 1.72
C VAL A 22 10.18 -2.17 3.01
N GLY A 23 8.99 -2.00 3.58
CA GLY A 23 8.80 -1.35 4.85
C GLY A 23 7.56 -1.89 5.56
N ALA A 24 7.58 -1.89 6.88
CA ALA A 24 6.48 -2.34 7.68
C ALA A 24 6.42 -1.58 9.00
N THR A 25 5.20 -1.35 9.50
CA THR A 25 4.99 -0.96 10.89
C THR A 25 4.97 -2.21 11.78
N PRO A 26 5.15 -2.07 13.10
CA PRO A 26 5.06 -3.21 14.01
C PRO A 26 3.72 -3.95 13.92
N PHE A 27 3.75 -5.28 13.97
CA PHE A 27 2.56 -6.13 14.04
C PHE A 27 2.05 -6.19 15.48
N VAL A 28 1.37 -5.16 15.92
CA VAL A 28 0.97 -4.96 17.29
C VAL A 28 -0.45 -4.42 17.39
N ARG A 29 -1.00 -4.44 18.57
CA ARG A 29 -2.21 -3.70 18.86
C ARG A 29 -1.86 -2.22 19.05
N VAL A 30 -2.37 -1.35 18.18
CA VAL A 30 -2.00 0.08 18.11
C VAL A 30 -2.21 0.80 19.44
N LEU A 31 -3.26 0.46 20.17
CA LEU A 31 -3.57 1.10 21.45
C LEU A 31 -2.57 0.76 22.57
N ASP A 32 -1.87 -0.36 22.45
CA ASP A 32 -1.02 -0.88 23.52
C ASP A 32 0.48 -0.66 23.27
N ASP A 33 0.88 -0.37 22.02
CA ASP A 33 2.29 -0.19 21.68
C ASP A 33 2.66 1.29 21.64
N PRO A 34 3.59 1.77 22.50
CA PRO A 34 3.98 3.18 22.53
C PRO A 34 4.53 3.71 21.19
N ALA A 35 5.12 2.85 20.38
CA ALA A 35 5.70 3.28 19.09
C ALA A 35 4.65 3.74 18.08
N VAL A 36 3.43 3.23 18.17
CA VAL A 36 2.34 3.51 17.21
C VAL A 36 1.06 4.02 17.87
N ASN A 37 1.03 4.13 19.20
CA ASN A 37 -0.14 4.61 19.92
C ASN A 37 -0.48 6.05 19.46
N GLY A 38 -1.75 6.26 19.17
CA GLY A 38 -2.25 7.55 18.68
C GLY A 38 -2.17 7.73 17.17
N MET A 39 -1.57 6.80 16.44
CA MET A 39 -1.57 6.83 14.98
C MET A 39 -2.86 6.27 14.41
N ASN A 40 -3.35 6.89 13.34
CA ASN A 40 -4.43 6.33 12.54
C ASN A 40 -3.84 5.43 11.42
N GLU A 41 -4.72 4.71 10.72
CA GLU A 41 -4.29 3.78 9.66
C GLU A 41 -3.54 4.48 8.53
N ALA A 42 -3.93 5.69 8.15
CA ALA A 42 -3.24 6.42 7.08
C ALA A 42 -1.81 6.82 7.49
N GLU A 43 -1.59 7.19 8.74
CA GLU A 43 -0.25 7.47 9.27
C GLU A 43 0.61 6.21 9.29
N LEU A 44 0.05 5.05 9.66
CA LEU A 44 0.76 3.77 9.61
C LEU A 44 1.20 3.43 8.19
N PHE A 45 0.32 3.61 7.20
CA PHE A 45 0.69 3.45 5.78
C PHE A 45 1.82 4.37 5.35
N ALA A 46 1.77 5.64 5.76
CA ALA A 46 2.80 6.62 5.42
C ALA A 46 4.17 6.24 6.01
N TYR A 47 4.21 5.76 7.25
CA TYR A 47 5.45 5.30 7.88
C TYR A 47 6.02 4.06 7.19
N ALA A 48 5.19 3.07 6.86
CA ALA A 48 5.62 1.90 6.12
C ALA A 48 6.16 2.25 4.73
N ALA A 49 5.48 3.15 4.02
CA ALA A 49 5.91 3.63 2.72
C ALA A 49 7.25 4.39 2.80
N ARG A 50 7.40 5.26 3.81
CA ARG A 50 8.68 5.94 4.07
C ARG A 50 9.82 4.96 4.27
N ASP A 51 9.61 3.95 5.08
CA ASP A 51 10.65 2.95 5.36
C ASP A 51 10.99 2.14 4.11
N ALA A 52 10.01 1.80 3.28
CA ALA A 52 10.24 1.15 1.99
C ALA A 52 11.07 2.02 1.02
N MET A 53 10.78 3.32 0.98
CA MET A 53 11.55 4.27 0.16
C MET A 53 12.99 4.44 0.67
N LEU A 54 13.18 4.49 1.98
CA LEU A 54 14.52 4.52 2.59
C LEU A 54 15.31 3.26 2.27
N ASP A 55 14.68 2.10 2.35
CA ASP A 55 15.29 0.82 2.00
C ASP A 55 15.71 0.77 0.52
N ALA A 56 14.87 1.31 -0.36
CA ALA A 56 15.15 1.39 -1.80
C ALA A 56 16.13 2.49 -2.19
N GLY A 57 16.40 3.46 -1.32
CA GLY A 57 17.23 4.63 -1.64
C GLY A 57 16.56 5.62 -2.59
N VAL A 58 15.24 5.71 -2.56
CA VAL A 58 14.44 6.62 -3.40
C VAL A 58 13.59 7.53 -2.53
N ASP A 59 13.06 8.59 -3.12
CA ASP A 59 12.06 9.45 -2.50
C ASP A 59 10.76 9.51 -3.31
N GLY A 60 9.77 10.25 -2.82
CA GLY A 60 8.47 10.34 -3.47
C GLY A 60 8.50 10.89 -4.90
N SER A 61 9.54 11.66 -5.27
CA SER A 61 9.68 12.17 -6.62
C SER A 61 10.09 11.11 -7.64
N ASP A 62 10.72 10.04 -7.18
CA ASP A 62 11.13 8.91 -8.01
C ASP A 62 9.98 7.92 -8.27
N ILE A 63 8.90 7.99 -7.49
CA ILE A 63 7.76 7.08 -7.57
C ILE A 63 6.72 7.66 -8.54
N GLU A 64 6.27 6.86 -9.48
CA GLU A 64 5.30 7.32 -10.49
C GLU A 64 3.85 7.06 -10.11
N PHE A 65 3.59 6.00 -9.34
CA PHE A 65 2.23 5.59 -8.99
C PHE A 65 2.17 4.95 -7.61
N TYR A 66 1.09 5.21 -6.86
CA TYR A 66 0.84 4.65 -5.55
C TYR A 66 -0.44 3.81 -5.54
N ILE A 67 -0.33 2.56 -5.11
CA ILE A 67 -1.47 1.67 -4.94
C ILE A 67 -1.65 1.42 -3.43
N HIS A 68 -2.85 1.74 -2.95
CA HIS A 68 -3.23 1.62 -1.54
C HIS A 68 -4.28 0.54 -1.37
N GLY A 69 -3.97 -0.52 -0.65
CA GLY A 69 -4.92 -1.56 -0.28
C GLY A 69 -5.28 -1.45 1.20
N GLN A 70 -6.58 -1.31 1.50
CA GLN A 70 -7.08 -1.20 2.85
C GLN A 70 -8.44 -1.88 2.96
N ALA A 71 -8.65 -2.63 4.03
CA ALA A 71 -9.87 -3.41 4.27
C ALA A 71 -11.04 -2.51 4.72
N GLY A 72 -11.45 -1.59 3.90
CA GLY A 72 -12.59 -0.72 4.16
C GLY A 72 -12.22 0.76 4.20
N PRO A 73 -13.13 1.63 4.64
CA PRO A 73 -12.90 3.06 4.73
C PRO A 73 -11.95 3.39 5.90
N GLY A 74 -11.51 4.62 5.97
CA GLY A 74 -10.66 5.11 7.05
C GLY A 74 -11.36 5.18 8.39
N TRP A 75 -11.46 4.07 9.09
CA TRP A 75 -12.21 3.98 10.35
C TRP A 75 -11.62 4.83 11.47
N SER A 76 -10.31 4.97 11.54
CA SER A 76 -9.65 5.80 12.55
C SER A 76 -9.25 7.18 12.05
N SER A 77 -9.06 7.35 10.75
CA SER A 77 -8.72 8.64 10.14
C SER A 77 -9.92 9.43 9.66
N ASN A 78 -11.05 8.77 9.39
CA ASN A 78 -12.22 9.31 8.69
C ASN A 78 -11.93 9.79 7.25
N PHE A 79 -10.86 9.29 6.64
CA PHE A 79 -10.53 9.63 5.26
C PHE A 79 -11.29 8.74 4.30
N ALA A 80 -12.10 9.33 3.43
CA ALA A 80 -12.78 8.60 2.34
C ALA A 80 -11.79 8.10 1.28
N THR A 81 -10.72 8.86 1.07
CA THR A 81 -9.66 8.55 0.10
C THR A 81 -8.27 8.60 0.76
N PRO A 82 -7.94 7.61 1.59
CA PRO A 82 -6.69 7.63 2.36
C PRO A 82 -5.44 7.65 1.48
N ASN A 83 -5.51 7.07 0.28
CA ASN A 83 -4.42 7.08 -0.70
C ASN A 83 -3.96 8.48 -1.08
N MET A 84 -4.86 9.44 -1.18
CA MET A 84 -4.52 10.82 -1.53
C MET A 84 -3.75 11.50 -0.41
N HIS A 85 -4.13 11.27 0.82
CA HIS A 85 -3.42 11.82 1.99
C HIS A 85 -2.03 11.21 2.13
N VAL A 86 -1.94 9.88 2.05
CA VAL A 86 -0.66 9.18 2.15
C VAL A 86 0.28 9.59 1.02
N ALA A 87 -0.19 9.62 -0.22
CA ALA A 87 0.61 10.06 -1.36
C ALA A 87 1.18 11.47 -1.17
N ASN A 88 0.37 12.40 -0.65
CA ASN A 88 0.83 13.75 -0.36
C ASN A 88 1.92 13.77 0.72
N TRP A 89 1.74 13.00 1.80
CA TRP A 89 2.70 12.96 2.91
C TRP A 89 4.05 12.35 2.54
N ILE A 90 4.06 11.40 1.61
CA ILE A 90 5.30 10.73 1.18
C ILE A 90 5.97 11.40 -0.03
N GLY A 91 5.53 12.59 -0.42
CA GLY A 91 6.14 13.38 -1.47
C GLY A 91 5.68 13.07 -2.89
N MET A 92 4.52 12.43 -3.04
CA MET A 92 3.94 12.06 -4.33
C MET A 92 2.82 12.99 -4.78
N LYS A 93 2.78 14.22 -4.28
CA LYS A 93 1.75 15.19 -4.67
C LYS A 93 1.68 15.36 -6.19
N GLY A 94 0.48 15.27 -6.75
CA GLY A 94 0.25 15.42 -8.18
C GLY A 94 0.50 14.16 -9.01
N LYS A 95 0.92 13.06 -8.39
CA LYS A 95 1.10 11.76 -9.06
C LYS A 95 -0.14 10.89 -8.93
N GLY A 96 -0.27 9.91 -9.80
CA GLY A 96 -1.40 8.98 -9.79
C GLY A 96 -1.41 8.08 -8.55
N SER A 97 -2.61 7.86 -8.01
CA SER A 97 -2.82 6.91 -6.92
C SER A 97 -4.14 6.19 -7.08
N TYR A 98 -4.23 5.01 -6.50
CA TYR A 98 -5.40 4.16 -6.54
C TYR A 98 -5.64 3.53 -5.18
N HIS A 99 -6.88 3.51 -4.73
CA HIS A 99 -7.29 2.82 -3.51
C HIS A 99 -8.25 1.69 -3.87
N HIS A 100 -8.00 0.50 -3.32
CA HIS A 100 -8.93 -0.60 -3.46
C HIS A 100 -9.19 -1.28 -2.11
N SER A 101 -10.36 -1.93 -2.02
CA SER A 101 -10.75 -2.67 -0.82
C SER A 101 -11.50 -3.93 -1.22
N GLU A 102 -11.01 -5.07 -0.77
CA GLU A 102 -11.60 -6.38 -0.91
C GLU A 102 -11.75 -7.04 0.47
N ALA A 103 -12.14 -6.26 1.46
CA ALA A 103 -12.20 -6.67 2.86
C ALA A 103 -10.90 -7.35 3.31
N CYS A 104 -10.96 -8.51 3.92
CA CYS A 104 -9.77 -9.23 4.39
C CYS A 104 -8.84 -9.71 3.28
N ALA A 105 -9.29 -9.75 2.03
CA ALA A 105 -8.51 -10.18 0.87
C ALA A 105 -7.80 -9.02 0.15
N THR A 106 -7.83 -7.81 0.69
CA THR A 106 -7.28 -6.61 0.04
C THR A 106 -5.78 -6.70 -0.28
N GLY A 107 -5.03 -7.51 0.46
CA GLY A 107 -3.59 -7.68 0.26
C GLY A 107 -3.17 -8.60 -0.88
N TYR A 108 -4.11 -9.19 -1.60
CA TYR A 108 -3.83 -10.11 -2.71
C TYR A 108 -3.78 -9.40 -4.06
#